data_c8c75e42cbd6db05bd5ea0e0cb766546
#
_entry.id   c8c75e42cbd6db05bd5ea0e0cb766546
#
_cell.length_a   1.000
_cell.length_b   1.000
_cell.length_c   1.000
_cell.angle_alpha   90.00
_cell.angle_beta   90.00
_cell.angle_gamma   90.00
#
_symmetry.space_group_name_H-M   'P 1'
#
loop_
_entity.id
_entity.type
_entity.pdbx_description
1 polymer ?
#
loop_
_entity_poly.entity_id
_entity_poly.type
_entity_poly.pdbx_seq_one_letter_code
_entity_poly.pdbx_strand_id
1 'polypeptide(L)'
;ALIEAVGPDAVLQDGSILVPATADGVSDVLRIAEARRLPVRLTSGAGAAVTAPDGGAVLSLARLAALSVDASNGVARAEAGVTIAALAATLADAGVAVPGLVSAPDSDHVGGLIARGGVPRRSLTGIEAVLPGGDQIQFGGAVLKDVVGYDIASLLLGSAGRLAAIIAVHLRLIPSAAAVEVAEPAGARDVGELTGVFDPEGILVGG
;
A
#
# COMPACT_ATOMS: atom_id res chain seq x y z
N ALA A 1 -18.45 8.99 -14.11
CA ALA A 1 -17.20 9.74 -13.81
C ALA A 1 -16.11 8.84 -13.21
N LEU A 2 -16.34 8.20 -12.00
CA LEU A 2 -15.31 7.27 -11.44
C LEU A 2 -15.04 6.09 -12.39
N ILE A 3 -16.09 5.50 -12.95
CA ILE A 3 -15.99 4.38 -13.92
C ILE A 3 -15.23 4.81 -15.20
N GLU A 4 -15.44 6.02 -15.67
CA GLU A 4 -14.73 6.57 -16.84
C GLU A 4 -13.22 6.74 -16.59
N ALA A 5 -12.83 7.08 -15.36
CA ALA A 5 -11.43 7.27 -14.99
C ALA A 5 -10.60 5.98 -15.05
N VAL A 6 -11.23 4.83 -14.73
CA VAL A 6 -10.52 3.54 -14.67
C VAL A 6 -10.77 2.65 -15.89
N GLY A 7 -11.71 3.00 -16.75
CA GLY A 7 -12.18 2.18 -17.87
C GLY A 7 -13.12 1.04 -17.44
N PRO A 8 -13.89 0.48 -18.39
CA PRO A 8 -14.93 -0.51 -18.10
C PRO A 8 -14.38 -1.81 -17.51
N ASP A 9 -13.16 -2.22 -17.92
CA ASP A 9 -12.53 -3.47 -17.46
C ASP A 9 -12.00 -3.41 -16.02
N ALA A 10 -12.01 -2.22 -15.42
CA ALA A 10 -11.55 -1.99 -14.05
C ALA A 10 -12.69 -1.77 -13.06
N VAL A 11 -13.91 -2.14 -13.44
CA VAL A 11 -15.13 -1.96 -12.62
C VAL A 11 -15.76 -3.30 -12.32
N LEU A 12 -15.98 -3.58 -11.05
CA LEU A 12 -16.62 -4.80 -10.57
C LEU A 12 -17.87 -4.48 -9.73
N GLN A 13 -18.75 -5.47 -9.54
CA GLN A 13 -19.94 -5.40 -8.68
C GLN A 13 -20.78 -4.14 -8.93
N ASP A 14 -21.33 -4.01 -10.13
CA ASP A 14 -22.25 -2.92 -10.53
C ASP A 14 -21.69 -1.50 -10.30
N GLY A 15 -20.38 -1.35 -10.35
CA GLY A 15 -19.72 -0.06 -10.22
C GLY A 15 -19.30 0.32 -8.80
N SER A 16 -19.50 -0.55 -7.83
CA SER A 16 -19.12 -0.29 -6.44
C SER A 16 -17.64 -0.57 -6.13
N ILE A 17 -16.95 -1.37 -6.98
CA ILE A 17 -15.53 -1.69 -6.83
C ILE A 17 -14.77 -1.22 -8.06
N LEU A 18 -13.76 -0.38 -7.84
CA LEU A 18 -12.85 0.14 -8.85
C LEU A 18 -11.47 -0.51 -8.68
N VAL A 19 -10.91 -1.04 -9.76
CA VAL A 19 -9.66 -1.80 -9.74
C VAL A 19 -8.69 -1.25 -10.80
N PRO A 20 -8.13 -0.05 -10.61
CA PRO A 20 -7.19 0.55 -11.56
C PRO A 20 -5.93 -0.31 -11.70
N ALA A 21 -5.34 -0.31 -12.89
CA ALA A 21 -4.14 -1.07 -13.21
C ALA A 21 -2.85 -0.24 -13.06
N THR A 22 -2.96 1.06 -12.80
CA THR A 22 -1.83 1.99 -12.75
C THR A 22 -1.97 2.98 -11.59
N ALA A 23 -0.86 3.55 -11.15
CA ALA A 23 -0.84 4.64 -10.18
C ALA A 23 -1.66 5.85 -10.65
N ASP A 24 -1.59 6.18 -11.93
CA ASP A 24 -2.38 7.29 -12.51
C ASP A 24 -3.87 7.02 -12.39
N GLY A 25 -4.32 5.79 -12.64
CA GLY A 25 -5.72 5.40 -12.43
C GLY A 25 -6.16 5.53 -10.97
N VAL A 26 -5.29 5.22 -10.00
CA VAL A 26 -5.55 5.46 -8.57
C VAL A 26 -5.68 6.96 -8.30
N SER A 27 -4.76 7.78 -8.85
CA SER A 27 -4.78 9.25 -8.73
C SER A 27 -6.07 9.85 -9.27
N ASP A 28 -6.52 9.41 -10.45
CA ASP A 28 -7.74 9.92 -11.08
C ASP A 28 -8.99 9.57 -10.26
N VAL A 29 -9.07 8.34 -9.73
CA VAL A 29 -10.17 7.94 -8.85
C VAL A 29 -10.22 8.81 -7.59
N LEU A 30 -9.09 8.97 -6.89
CA LEU A 30 -9.04 9.74 -5.65
C LEU A 30 -9.34 11.22 -5.90
N ARG A 31 -8.79 11.83 -6.97
CA ARG A 31 -9.08 13.22 -7.35
C ARG A 31 -10.57 13.45 -7.62
N ILE A 32 -11.23 12.51 -8.32
CA ILE A 32 -12.67 12.61 -8.58
C ILE A 32 -13.47 12.39 -7.30
N ALA A 33 -13.05 11.47 -6.44
CA ALA A 33 -13.69 11.19 -5.17
C ALA A 33 -13.63 12.43 -4.26
N GLU A 34 -12.46 13.06 -4.13
CA GLU A 34 -12.29 14.30 -3.35
C GLU A 34 -13.17 15.43 -3.90
N ALA A 35 -13.10 15.71 -5.21
CA ALA A 35 -13.88 16.77 -5.84
C ALA A 35 -15.40 16.60 -5.67
N ARG A 36 -15.86 15.38 -5.42
CA ARG A 36 -17.29 15.04 -5.24
C ARG A 36 -17.64 14.66 -3.81
N ARG A 37 -16.68 14.65 -2.90
CA ARG A 37 -16.83 14.21 -1.51
C ARG A 37 -17.43 12.81 -1.39
N LEU A 38 -16.94 11.89 -2.25
CA LEU A 38 -17.37 10.49 -2.26
C LEU A 38 -16.46 9.68 -1.32
N PRO A 39 -17.01 8.99 -0.33
CA PRO A 39 -16.20 8.17 0.55
C PRO A 39 -15.61 6.97 -0.19
N VAL A 40 -14.32 6.69 0.03
CA VAL A 40 -13.57 5.61 -0.61
C VAL A 40 -12.98 4.71 0.45
N ARG A 41 -13.26 3.41 0.34
CA ARG A 41 -12.60 2.38 1.15
C ARG A 41 -11.51 1.71 0.34
N LEU A 42 -10.29 1.71 0.87
CA LEU A 42 -9.14 1.10 0.22
C LEU A 42 -9.07 -0.41 0.54
N THR A 43 -8.66 -1.20 -0.44
CA THR A 43 -8.26 -2.59 -0.24
C THR A 43 -7.08 -2.92 -1.17
N SER A 44 -6.17 -3.78 -0.72
CA SER A 44 -5.08 -4.30 -1.56
C SER A 44 -5.46 -5.60 -2.27
N GLY A 45 -6.52 -6.27 -1.84
CA GLY A 45 -7.06 -7.46 -2.48
C GLY A 45 -8.13 -7.15 -3.52
N ALA A 46 -8.78 -8.18 -4.05
CA ALA A 46 -9.80 -8.07 -5.11
C ALA A 46 -11.06 -7.28 -4.72
N GLY A 47 -11.22 -6.93 -3.45
CA GLY A 47 -12.32 -6.09 -2.97
C GLY A 47 -13.66 -6.81 -2.77
N ALA A 48 -13.83 -8.02 -3.26
CA ALA A 48 -15.12 -8.74 -3.23
C ALA A 48 -15.69 -8.99 -1.81
N ALA A 49 -14.82 -9.01 -0.79
CA ALA A 49 -15.23 -9.16 0.62
C ALA A 49 -15.38 -7.82 1.35
N VAL A 50 -15.14 -6.69 0.66
CA VAL A 50 -15.15 -5.35 1.24
C VAL A 50 -16.41 -4.62 0.80
N THR A 51 -17.22 -4.19 1.77
CA THR A 51 -18.43 -3.42 1.46
C THR A 51 -18.09 -1.96 1.18
N ALA A 52 -18.62 -1.42 0.09
CA ALA A 52 -18.51 0.01 -0.20
C ALA A 52 -19.18 0.85 0.91
N PRO A 53 -18.63 2.01 1.26
CA PRO A 53 -19.29 2.93 2.15
C PRO A 53 -20.55 3.53 1.48
N ASP A 54 -21.50 3.98 2.28
CA ASP A 54 -22.74 4.57 1.78
C ASP A 54 -22.44 5.74 0.82
N GLY A 55 -22.96 5.65 -0.39
CA GLY A 55 -22.76 6.67 -1.43
C GLY A 55 -21.34 6.73 -2.01
N GLY A 56 -20.46 5.79 -1.65
CA GLY A 56 -19.07 5.75 -2.05
C GLY A 56 -18.67 4.53 -2.86
N ALA A 57 -17.37 4.22 -2.87
CA ALA A 57 -16.79 3.10 -3.62
C ALA A 57 -15.69 2.38 -2.84
N VAL A 58 -15.40 1.15 -3.24
CA VAL A 58 -14.18 0.44 -2.88
C VAL A 58 -13.14 0.70 -3.96
N LEU A 59 -11.94 1.13 -3.57
CA LEU A 59 -10.79 1.22 -4.46
C LEU A 59 -9.84 0.06 -4.16
N SER A 60 -9.79 -0.88 -5.06
CA SER A 60 -8.94 -2.05 -4.97
C SER A 60 -7.61 -1.81 -5.68
N LEU A 61 -6.51 -2.08 -5.00
CA LEU A 61 -5.15 -1.98 -5.53
C LEU A 61 -4.63 -3.33 -6.05
N ALA A 62 -5.48 -4.34 -6.17
CA ALA A 62 -5.10 -5.72 -6.51
C ALA A 62 -4.37 -5.85 -7.85
N ARG A 63 -4.61 -4.94 -8.81
CA ARG A 63 -3.94 -4.95 -10.13
C ARG A 63 -2.55 -4.30 -10.12
N LEU A 64 -2.20 -3.56 -9.07
CA LEU A 64 -0.84 -3.07 -8.84
C LEU A 64 -0.03 -4.22 -8.23
N ALA A 65 0.48 -5.13 -9.05
CA ALA A 65 1.07 -6.40 -8.61
C ALA A 65 2.50 -6.63 -9.15
N ALA A 66 3.19 -5.57 -9.55
CA ALA A 66 4.59 -5.68 -9.94
C ALA A 66 5.49 -5.90 -8.72
N LEU A 67 6.44 -6.85 -8.86
CA LEU A 67 7.42 -7.20 -7.85
C LEU A 67 8.80 -7.29 -8.49
N SER A 68 9.78 -6.63 -7.90
CA SER A 68 11.18 -6.72 -8.30
C SER A 68 12.07 -6.89 -7.07
N VAL A 69 13.08 -7.76 -7.18
CA VAL A 69 14.06 -8.04 -6.14
C VAL A 69 15.45 -7.71 -6.66
N ASP A 70 16.13 -6.79 -6.02
CA ASP A 70 17.55 -6.49 -6.23
C ASP A 70 18.34 -6.96 -5.00
N ALA A 71 18.70 -8.24 -5.02
CA ALA A 71 19.44 -8.85 -3.92
C ALA A 71 20.84 -8.24 -3.76
N SER A 72 21.43 -7.70 -4.84
CA SER A 72 22.77 -7.08 -4.81
C SER A 72 22.76 -5.75 -4.07
N ASN A 73 21.71 -4.98 -4.18
CA ASN A 73 21.49 -3.73 -3.46
C ASN A 73 20.69 -3.91 -2.15
N GLY A 74 20.23 -5.13 -1.87
CA GLY A 74 19.51 -5.44 -0.64
C GLY A 74 18.13 -4.78 -0.56
N VAL A 75 17.44 -4.61 -1.68
CA VAL A 75 16.12 -3.96 -1.75
C VAL A 75 15.16 -4.75 -2.65
N ALA A 76 13.89 -4.84 -2.24
CA ALA A 76 12.80 -5.26 -3.11
C ALA A 76 11.79 -4.11 -3.24
N ARG A 77 11.26 -3.89 -4.46
CA ARG A 77 10.06 -3.07 -4.68
C ARG A 77 8.87 -3.99 -4.91
N ALA A 78 7.85 -3.83 -4.10
CA ALA A 78 6.60 -4.58 -4.21
C ALA A 78 5.41 -3.62 -4.27
N GLU A 79 4.58 -3.78 -5.28
CA GLU A 79 3.30 -3.06 -5.37
C GLU A 79 2.26 -3.63 -4.39
N ALA A 80 1.26 -2.82 -4.06
CA ALA A 80 0.28 -3.10 -3.01
C ALA A 80 -0.52 -4.40 -3.22
N GLY A 81 -0.79 -4.76 -4.47
CA GLY A 81 -1.53 -5.96 -4.85
C GLY A 81 -0.69 -7.24 -4.95
N VAL A 82 0.61 -7.17 -4.69
CA VAL A 82 1.45 -8.39 -4.60
C VAL A 82 0.97 -9.23 -3.41
N THR A 83 0.71 -10.52 -3.64
CA THR A 83 0.32 -11.44 -2.55
C THR A 83 1.52 -11.79 -1.69
N ILE A 84 1.27 -12.14 -0.43
CA ILE A 84 2.33 -12.58 0.48
C ILE A 84 2.99 -13.86 -0.03
N ALA A 85 2.23 -14.78 -0.63
CA ALA A 85 2.77 -15.97 -1.27
C ALA A 85 3.75 -15.62 -2.39
N ALA A 86 3.40 -14.69 -3.29
CA ALA A 86 4.27 -14.29 -4.40
C ALA A 86 5.55 -13.61 -3.88
N LEU A 87 5.42 -12.72 -2.89
CA LEU A 87 6.56 -12.09 -2.24
C LEU A 87 7.49 -13.13 -1.62
N ALA A 88 6.95 -14.05 -0.82
CA ALA A 88 7.72 -15.08 -0.12
C ALA A 88 8.46 -16.01 -1.10
N ALA A 89 7.79 -16.46 -2.16
CA ALA A 89 8.40 -17.30 -3.19
C ALA A 89 9.58 -16.58 -3.88
N THR A 90 9.37 -15.34 -4.32
CA THR A 90 10.41 -14.54 -5.01
C THR A 90 11.62 -14.26 -4.11
N LEU A 91 11.38 -13.97 -2.82
CA LEU A 91 12.46 -13.76 -1.85
C LEU A 91 13.24 -15.05 -1.58
N ALA A 92 12.55 -16.19 -1.46
CA ALA A 92 13.17 -17.49 -1.25
C ALA A 92 14.05 -17.88 -2.45
N ASP A 93 13.56 -17.73 -3.69
CA ASP A 93 14.32 -17.97 -4.92
C ASP A 93 15.60 -17.10 -4.99
N ALA A 94 15.53 -15.88 -4.50
CA ALA A 94 16.67 -14.97 -4.43
C ALA A 94 17.59 -15.19 -3.20
N GLY A 95 17.25 -16.12 -2.30
CA GLY A 95 18.02 -16.41 -1.09
C GLY A 95 18.06 -15.28 -0.05
N VAL A 96 17.02 -14.43 -0.06
CA VAL A 96 16.91 -13.24 0.80
C VAL A 96 15.62 -13.23 1.61
N ALA A 97 15.56 -12.37 2.62
CA ALA A 97 14.38 -12.18 3.47
C ALA A 97 14.21 -10.72 3.86
N VAL A 98 12.99 -10.33 4.21
CA VAL A 98 12.67 -9.03 4.83
C VAL A 98 12.74 -9.18 6.35
N PRO A 99 13.60 -8.43 7.05
CA PRO A 99 13.73 -8.53 8.51
C PRO A 99 12.41 -8.19 9.21
N GLY A 100 11.95 -9.07 10.09
CA GLY A 100 10.76 -8.85 10.91
C GLY A 100 9.44 -8.79 10.13
N LEU A 101 9.40 -9.34 8.92
CA LEU A 101 8.14 -9.57 8.22
C LEU A 101 7.29 -10.54 9.04
N VAL A 102 6.10 -10.09 9.46
CA VAL A 102 5.19 -10.96 10.21
C VAL A 102 4.63 -12.07 9.32
N SER A 103 4.33 -13.19 9.95
CA SER A 103 3.56 -14.23 9.30
C SER A 103 2.14 -13.70 9.00
N ALA A 104 1.73 -13.84 7.75
CA ALA A 104 0.42 -13.44 7.28
C ALA A 104 -0.11 -14.53 6.33
N PRO A 105 -1.43 -14.66 6.15
CA PRO A 105 -1.99 -15.59 5.18
C PRO A 105 -1.42 -15.35 3.77
N ASP A 106 -1.19 -16.43 3.04
CA ASP A 106 -0.64 -16.39 1.68
C ASP A 106 -1.50 -15.54 0.72
N SER A 107 -2.80 -15.49 0.97
CA SER A 107 -3.76 -14.67 0.21
C SER A 107 -3.75 -13.19 0.57
N ASP A 108 -3.10 -12.80 1.67
CA ASP A 108 -2.93 -11.39 2.02
C ASP A 108 -2.05 -10.68 1.00
N HIS A 109 -2.14 -9.36 0.99
CA HIS A 109 -1.42 -8.51 0.04
C HIS A 109 -0.49 -7.55 0.75
N VAL A 110 0.61 -7.20 0.10
CA VAL A 110 1.64 -6.32 0.63
C VAL A 110 1.07 -5.00 1.11
N GLY A 111 0.21 -4.34 0.33
CA GLY A 111 -0.39 -3.05 0.73
C GLY A 111 -1.17 -3.13 2.04
N GLY A 112 -2.00 -4.16 2.22
CA GLY A 112 -2.75 -4.39 3.46
C GLY A 112 -1.83 -4.73 4.64
N LEU A 113 -0.79 -5.53 4.41
CA LEU A 113 0.19 -5.85 5.44
C LEU A 113 0.90 -4.59 5.95
N ILE A 114 1.37 -3.73 5.03
CA ILE A 114 2.05 -2.47 5.39
C ILE A 114 1.08 -1.49 6.08
N ALA A 115 -0.14 -1.38 5.56
CA ALA A 115 -1.17 -0.53 6.17
C ALA A 115 -1.50 -0.93 7.62
N ARG A 116 -1.37 -2.21 7.96
CA ARG A 116 -1.53 -2.73 9.35
C ARG A 116 -0.24 -2.71 10.17
N GLY A 117 0.89 -2.24 9.62
CA GLY A 117 2.16 -2.18 10.31
C GLY A 117 2.88 -3.52 10.43
N GLY A 118 2.69 -4.42 9.47
CA GLY A 118 3.22 -5.80 9.47
C GLY A 118 4.73 -5.95 9.25
N VAL A 119 5.49 -4.86 9.24
CA VAL A 119 6.96 -4.85 9.22
C VAL A 119 7.51 -3.82 10.21
N PRO A 120 8.71 -4.00 10.74
CA PRO A 120 9.41 -2.94 11.48
C PRO A 120 9.71 -1.76 10.55
N ARG A 121 9.67 -0.53 11.07
CA ARG A 121 9.98 0.69 10.28
C ARG A 121 11.34 0.59 9.55
N ARG A 122 12.35 -0.01 10.21
CA ARG A 122 13.70 -0.19 9.63
C ARG A 122 13.76 -1.13 8.42
N SER A 123 12.73 -1.93 8.19
CA SER A 123 12.61 -2.83 7.04
C SER A 123 11.97 -2.16 5.83
N LEU A 124 11.46 -0.93 5.98
CA LEU A 124 10.88 -0.13 4.94
C LEU A 124 11.87 0.96 4.53
N THR A 125 12.47 0.84 3.33
CA THR A 125 13.43 1.82 2.78
C THR A 125 12.75 2.90 1.96
N GLY A 126 11.52 2.66 1.50
CA GLY A 126 10.74 3.65 0.77
C GLY A 126 9.28 3.25 0.67
N ILE A 127 8.45 4.23 0.33
CA ILE A 127 7.02 4.07 0.12
C ILE A 127 6.56 4.98 -1.01
N GLU A 128 5.68 4.44 -1.85
CA GLU A 128 4.98 5.16 -2.91
C GLU A 128 3.50 5.16 -2.57
N ALA A 129 2.87 6.32 -2.61
CA ALA A 129 1.47 6.46 -2.24
C ALA A 129 0.77 7.54 -3.05
N VAL A 130 -0.56 7.51 -3.05
CA VAL A 130 -1.42 8.54 -3.62
C VAL A 130 -2.22 9.18 -2.49
N LEU A 131 -2.12 10.49 -2.36
CA LEU A 131 -2.90 11.28 -1.41
C LEU A 131 -4.38 11.35 -1.83
N PRO A 132 -5.30 11.68 -0.93
CA PRO A 132 -6.73 11.85 -1.25
C PRO A 132 -6.98 12.77 -2.45
N GLY A 133 -6.23 13.88 -2.58
CA GLY A 133 -6.28 14.79 -3.73
C GLY A 133 -5.76 14.23 -5.06
N GLY A 134 -5.28 13.00 -5.07
CA GLY A 134 -4.74 12.35 -6.26
C GLY A 134 -3.26 12.64 -6.53
N ASP A 135 -2.57 13.36 -5.66
CA ASP A 135 -1.13 13.61 -5.79
C ASP A 135 -0.35 12.35 -5.46
N GLN A 136 0.55 11.96 -6.38
CA GLN A 136 1.47 10.85 -6.14
C GLN A 136 2.68 11.35 -5.36
N ILE A 137 3.02 10.62 -4.30
CA ILE A 137 4.17 10.91 -3.45
C ILE A 137 5.08 9.68 -3.37
N GLN A 138 6.39 9.93 -3.31
CA GLN A 138 7.40 8.90 -3.09
C GLN A 138 8.41 9.39 -2.06
N PHE A 139 8.67 8.57 -1.06
CA PHE A 139 9.67 8.82 -0.03
C PHE A 139 10.61 7.62 0.08
N GLY A 140 11.92 7.89 0.08
CA GLY A 140 12.92 6.84 0.00
C GLY A 140 12.90 6.12 -1.33
N GLY A 141 13.46 4.91 -1.37
CA GLY A 141 13.51 4.12 -2.60
C GLY A 141 14.52 2.98 -2.54
N ALA A 142 15.13 2.68 -3.68
CA ALA A 142 16.09 1.60 -3.84
C ALA A 142 17.45 1.84 -3.16
N VAL A 143 17.66 2.98 -2.51
CA VAL A 143 18.93 3.31 -1.83
C VAL A 143 18.72 3.17 -0.32
N LEU A 144 19.61 2.43 0.35
CA LEU A 144 19.54 2.17 1.79
C LEU A 144 19.73 3.44 2.67
N LYS A 145 20.10 4.58 2.07
CA LYS A 145 20.37 5.82 2.78
C LYS A 145 19.64 6.98 2.13
N ASP A 146 18.46 7.28 2.64
CA ASP A 146 17.82 8.56 2.40
C ASP A 146 17.87 9.39 3.70
N VAL A 147 18.44 10.60 3.61
CA VAL A 147 18.77 11.40 4.79
C VAL A 147 18.07 12.75 4.83
N VAL A 148 17.08 13.01 3.96
CA VAL A 148 16.43 14.33 3.89
C VAL A 148 14.93 14.18 3.83
N GLY A 149 14.25 14.66 4.88
CA GLY A 149 12.81 14.83 4.90
C GLY A 149 12.13 14.25 6.14
N TYR A 150 10.85 14.58 6.29
CA TYR A 150 9.99 13.97 7.29
C TYR A 150 9.82 12.48 6.99
N ASP A 151 9.80 11.64 8.03
CA ASP A 151 9.62 10.19 7.89
C ASP A 151 8.16 9.83 7.56
N ILE A 152 7.72 10.19 6.36
CA ILE A 152 6.36 9.91 5.85
C ILE A 152 6.10 8.40 5.78
N ALA A 153 7.13 7.60 5.47
CA ALA A 153 6.99 6.15 5.50
C ALA A 153 6.58 5.64 6.89
N SER A 154 7.08 6.29 7.96
CA SER A 154 6.65 5.98 9.33
C SER A 154 5.20 6.38 9.61
N LEU A 155 4.69 7.44 8.98
CA LEU A 155 3.29 7.85 9.15
C LEU A 155 2.32 6.91 8.42
N LEU A 156 2.67 6.47 7.23
CA LEU A 156 1.82 5.59 6.42
C LEU A 156 1.84 4.13 6.90
N LEU A 157 2.96 3.68 7.49
CA LEU A 157 3.09 2.35 8.07
C LEU A 157 2.17 2.22 9.30
N GLY A 158 1.18 1.32 9.23
CA GLY A 158 0.21 1.11 10.30
C GLY A 158 -0.97 2.09 10.30
N SER A 159 -1.12 2.95 9.26
CA SER A 159 -2.19 3.94 9.15
C SER A 159 -3.56 3.37 8.77
N ALA A 160 -3.67 2.07 8.51
CA ALA A 160 -4.88 1.40 8.01
C ALA A 160 -5.48 2.03 6.73
N GLY A 161 -4.63 2.64 5.89
CA GLY A 161 -5.07 3.30 4.64
C GLY A 161 -5.84 4.61 4.84
N ARG A 162 -5.82 5.19 6.06
CA ARG A 162 -6.59 6.41 6.39
C ARG A 162 -5.90 7.71 5.99
N LEU A 163 -4.64 7.69 5.59
CA LEU A 163 -3.87 8.88 5.23
C LEU A 163 -3.59 8.95 3.73
N ALA A 164 -3.40 7.82 3.07
CA ALA A 164 -3.09 7.72 1.65
C ALA A 164 -3.32 6.29 1.14
N ALA A 165 -3.48 6.14 -0.18
CA ALA A 165 -3.43 4.84 -0.84
C ALA A 165 -1.97 4.44 -1.07
N ILE A 166 -1.47 3.47 -0.31
CA ILE A 166 -0.11 2.91 -0.50
C ILE A 166 -0.14 2.08 -1.78
N ILE A 167 0.60 2.49 -2.81
CA ILE A 167 0.64 1.83 -4.11
C ILE A 167 1.85 0.91 -4.29
N ALA A 168 2.97 1.22 -3.67
CA ALA A 168 4.15 0.35 -3.63
C ALA A 168 5.02 0.64 -2.40
N VAL A 169 5.87 -0.32 -2.05
CA VAL A 169 6.86 -0.18 -0.98
C VAL A 169 8.22 -0.70 -1.43
N HIS A 170 9.27 -0.12 -0.84
CA HIS A 170 10.64 -0.61 -0.95
C HIS A 170 11.03 -1.26 0.37
N LEU A 171 11.36 -2.54 0.31
CA LEU A 171 11.66 -3.37 1.47
C LEU A 171 13.16 -3.66 1.53
N ARG A 172 13.75 -3.47 2.70
CA ARG A 172 15.13 -3.88 2.96
C ARG A 172 15.22 -5.39 2.95
N LEU A 173 16.25 -5.90 2.31
CA LEU A 173 16.57 -7.33 2.26
C LEU A 173 17.85 -7.65 3.03
N ILE A 174 17.87 -8.85 3.59
CA ILE A 174 19.05 -9.47 4.19
C ILE A 174 19.16 -10.91 3.66
N PRO A 175 20.35 -11.53 3.67
CA PRO A 175 20.47 -12.96 3.37
C PRO A 175 19.54 -13.79 4.28
N SER A 176 18.86 -14.79 3.71
CA SER A 176 17.90 -15.62 4.48
C SER A 176 18.55 -16.27 5.71
N ALA A 177 19.82 -16.67 5.63
CA ALA A 177 20.57 -17.23 6.76
C ALA A 177 20.76 -16.24 7.94
N ALA A 178 20.65 -14.92 7.69
CA ALA A 178 20.76 -13.87 8.69
C ALA A 178 19.40 -13.42 9.29
N ALA A 179 18.31 -13.99 8.81
CA ALA A 179 16.95 -13.59 9.20
C ALA A 179 16.49 -14.07 10.60
N VAL A 180 17.39 -14.58 11.41
CA VAL A 180 17.08 -15.24 12.70
C VAL A 180 16.64 -14.25 13.79
N GLU A 181 16.91 -12.95 13.66
CA GLU A 181 16.54 -11.95 14.66
C GLU A 181 15.27 -11.21 14.27
N VAL A 182 14.17 -11.61 14.88
CA VAL A 182 12.85 -11.02 14.64
C VAL A 182 12.76 -9.65 15.33
N ALA A 183 12.75 -8.59 14.55
CA ALA A 183 12.37 -7.27 15.05
C ALA A 183 10.85 -7.20 15.20
N GLU A 184 10.36 -6.56 16.24
CA GLU A 184 8.93 -6.36 16.41
C GLU A 184 8.35 -5.52 15.25
N PRO A 185 7.18 -5.90 14.70
CA PRO A 185 6.46 -5.12 13.70
C PRO A 185 5.99 -3.79 14.29
N ALA A 186 5.75 -2.80 13.42
CA ALA A 186 5.30 -1.48 13.85
C ALA A 186 3.91 -1.50 14.50
N GLY A 187 3.06 -2.44 14.10
CA GLY A 187 1.67 -2.51 14.54
C GLY A 187 0.77 -1.42 13.95
N ALA A 188 -0.51 -1.51 14.25
CA ALA A 188 -1.47 -0.47 13.87
C ALA A 188 -1.26 0.81 14.70
N ARG A 189 -1.51 1.96 14.09
CA ARG A 189 -1.34 3.28 14.74
C ARG A 189 -2.67 4.03 14.79
N ASP A 190 -2.84 4.80 15.84
CA ASP A 190 -3.87 5.84 15.85
C ASP A 190 -3.35 7.05 15.07
N VAL A 191 -4.04 7.37 13.99
CA VAL A 191 -3.71 8.49 13.09
C VAL A 191 -4.81 9.55 13.08
N GLY A 192 -5.72 9.52 14.07
CA GLY A 192 -6.90 10.39 14.10
C GLY A 192 -6.59 11.88 13.93
N GLU A 193 -5.57 12.38 14.61
CA GLU A 193 -5.16 13.79 14.48
C GLU A 193 -4.57 14.14 13.12
N LEU A 194 -3.90 13.18 12.46
CA LEU A 194 -3.27 13.38 11.15
C LEU A 194 -4.28 13.32 9.99
N THR A 195 -5.41 12.64 10.18
CA THR A 195 -6.42 12.48 9.14
C THR A 195 -6.87 13.83 8.60
N GLY A 196 -7.13 14.82 9.46
CA GLY A 196 -7.54 16.15 9.03
C GLY A 196 -6.50 16.94 8.24
N VAL A 197 -5.23 16.54 8.29
CA VAL A 197 -4.14 17.15 7.50
C VAL A 197 -3.98 16.47 6.15
N PHE A 198 -4.05 15.14 6.11
CA PHE A 198 -3.83 14.34 4.89
C PHE A 198 -5.10 14.14 4.06
N ASP A 199 -6.24 14.11 4.72
CA ASP A 199 -7.56 13.88 4.12
C ASP A 199 -8.58 14.89 4.67
N PRO A 200 -8.43 16.19 4.34
CA PRO A 200 -9.27 17.26 4.87
C PRO A 200 -10.75 17.12 4.48
N GLU A 201 -11.05 16.49 3.37
CA GLU A 201 -12.42 16.22 2.90
C GLU A 201 -13.00 14.91 3.47
N GLY A 202 -12.18 14.09 4.15
CA GLY A 202 -12.61 12.87 4.81
C GLY A 202 -13.08 11.78 3.85
N ILE A 203 -12.47 11.65 2.68
CA ILE A 203 -12.87 10.67 1.66
C ILE A 203 -12.36 9.26 1.95
N LEU A 204 -11.22 9.10 2.65
CA LEU A 204 -10.69 7.79 2.98
C LEU A 204 -11.34 7.25 4.25
N VAL A 205 -12.11 6.20 4.12
CA VAL A 205 -12.71 5.51 5.27
C VAL A 205 -11.91 4.25 5.59
N GLY A 206 -11.56 4.11 6.87
CA GLY A 206 -10.77 2.98 7.36
C GLY A 206 -11.40 1.63 7.03
N GLY A 207 -10.56 0.66 6.75
CA GLY A 207 -10.93 -0.73 6.50
C GLY A 207 -10.85 -1.58 7.76
#